data_de07b5ef8fcfa48fe334c31c56f72eb0
#
_entry.id   de07b5ef8fcfa48fe334c31c56f72eb0
#
_cell.length_a   1.000
_cell.length_b   1.000
_cell.length_c   1.000
_cell.angle_alpha   90.00
_cell.angle_beta   90.00
_cell.angle_gamma   90.00
#
_symmetry.space_group_name_H-M   'P 1'
#
loop_
_entity.id
_entity.type
_entity.pdbx_description
1 polymer ?
#
loop_
_entity_poly.entity_id
_entity_poly.type
_entity_poly.pdbx_seq_one_letter_code
_entity_poly.pdbx_strand_id
1 'polypeptide(L)'
;MTFGRRPRQQERGFPLALCTEATVDLAEDEELMQLMGLANFWSVFVGIESPNEASLIETKKLQNVRPKAGTLLERVHRIQSHVLEVWCGMIVGFDHDDRAIFDAIPKFVDDARSGNAALIGLLHAIPTTPLHVRLKESGKLNDEEASNRYGTNVVPLLMSREELRDGFVDAMRKAYTLDAYFGRTDALFIGDGFRFAPQQRDYWAPPLAKRGAGDYLKFLAVASRLLISVKEPALRSRYRRQLWRILRARGLGPQILLICAIKIAMHYHYAAITKALGEADRADGVMPDAMRSFSRAEHVRAAEAVPS
;
A
#
# COMPACT_ATOMS: atom_id res chain seq x y z
N MET A 1 27.56 4.88 18.37
CA MET A 1 28.36 5.59 17.35
C MET A 1 27.74 6.95 17.10
N THR A 2 28.41 8.03 17.44
CA THR A 2 27.93 9.39 17.18
C THR A 2 28.17 9.68 15.69
N PHE A 3 27.09 9.65 14.89
CA PHE A 3 27.13 10.11 13.51
C PHE A 3 27.32 11.63 13.48
N GLY A 4 28.59 12.07 13.51
CA GLY A 4 28.97 13.50 13.58
C GLY A 4 28.78 14.32 12.28
N ARG A 5 28.11 13.80 11.27
CA ARG A 5 27.78 14.52 10.04
C ARG A 5 26.29 14.54 9.83
N ARG A 6 25.73 15.74 9.65
CA ARG A 6 24.32 15.88 9.20
C ARG A 6 24.15 15.11 7.90
N PRO A 7 23.03 14.37 7.72
CA PRO A 7 22.76 13.69 6.47
C PRO A 7 22.80 14.70 5.31
N ARG A 8 23.40 14.32 4.20
CA ARG A 8 23.52 15.19 2.99
C ARG A 8 22.17 15.75 2.52
N GLN A 9 21.08 15.06 2.80
CA GLN A 9 19.74 15.53 2.55
C GLN A 9 19.41 16.82 3.32
N GLN A 10 19.74 16.89 4.61
CA GLN A 10 19.52 18.09 5.44
C GLN A 10 20.38 19.29 4.97
N GLU A 11 21.64 19.03 4.63
CA GLU A 11 22.56 20.09 4.13
C GLU A 11 22.05 20.71 2.84
N ARG A 12 21.33 19.95 2.01
CA ARG A 12 20.78 20.38 0.72
C ARG A 12 19.30 20.77 0.75
N GLY A 13 18.69 20.88 1.96
CA GLY A 13 17.29 21.25 2.12
C GLY A 13 16.30 20.18 1.68
N PHE A 14 16.64 18.91 1.81
CA PHE A 14 15.80 17.75 1.47
C PHE A 14 15.32 17.74 0.01
N PRO A 15 16.22 17.66 -0.98
CA PRO A 15 15.83 17.68 -2.39
C PRO A 15 14.98 16.48 -2.81
N LEU A 16 15.03 15.38 -2.04
CA LEU A 16 14.33 14.12 -2.33
C LEU A 16 13.42 13.72 -1.16
N ALA A 17 12.29 13.13 -1.50
CA ALA A 17 11.47 12.33 -0.61
C ALA A 17 11.69 10.86 -1.00
N LEU A 18 12.12 10.03 -0.05
CA LEU A 18 12.54 8.65 -0.30
C LEU A 18 11.45 7.67 0.11
N CYS A 19 11.36 6.56 -0.60
CA CYS A 19 10.58 5.38 -0.21
C CYS A 19 11.46 4.13 -0.28
N THR A 20 11.09 3.10 0.48
CA THR A 20 11.80 1.82 0.47
C THR A 20 10.84 0.68 0.80
N GLU A 21 11.35 -0.54 0.65
CA GLU A 21 10.72 -1.76 1.14
C GLU A 21 11.47 -2.24 2.38
N ALA A 22 10.75 -2.82 3.33
CA ALA A 22 11.30 -3.40 4.53
C ALA A 22 10.44 -4.56 5.05
N THR A 23 11.01 -5.38 5.91
CA THR A 23 10.22 -6.30 6.73
C THR A 23 9.66 -5.58 7.95
N VAL A 24 8.67 -6.15 8.60
CA VAL A 24 8.08 -5.59 9.82
C VAL A 24 9.09 -5.53 10.98
N ASP A 25 10.21 -6.27 10.90
CA ASP A 25 11.32 -6.22 11.87
C ASP A 25 11.99 -4.85 11.95
N LEU A 26 11.78 -3.98 10.93
CA LEU A 26 12.18 -2.58 11.01
C LEU A 26 11.66 -1.90 12.30
N ALA A 27 10.49 -2.32 12.81
CA ALA A 27 9.93 -1.82 14.06
C ALA A 27 10.82 -2.08 15.30
N GLU A 28 11.78 -2.99 15.20
CA GLU A 28 12.70 -3.35 16.30
C GLU A 28 14.00 -2.53 16.25
N ASP A 29 14.28 -1.82 15.14
CA ASP A 29 15.50 -1.02 14.96
C ASP A 29 15.18 0.48 15.04
N GLU A 30 15.13 0.98 16.26
CA GLU A 30 14.86 2.39 16.57
C GLU A 30 15.91 3.32 15.93
N GLU A 31 17.19 2.93 15.92
CA GLU A 31 18.27 3.74 15.34
C GLU A 31 18.08 3.88 13.82
N LEU A 32 17.77 2.78 13.14
CA LEU A 32 17.49 2.80 11.69
C LEU A 32 16.27 3.66 11.36
N MET A 33 15.16 3.51 12.10
CA MET A 33 13.96 4.32 11.89
C MET A 33 14.23 5.83 12.08
N GLN A 34 15.02 6.20 13.08
CA GLN A 34 15.45 7.60 13.29
C GLN A 34 16.31 8.09 12.11
N LEU A 35 17.24 7.29 11.62
CA LEU A 35 18.07 7.62 10.45
C LEU A 35 17.24 7.77 9.17
N MET A 36 16.22 6.92 8.99
CA MET A 36 15.27 7.04 7.90
C MET A 36 14.51 8.37 7.95
N GLY A 37 14.02 8.75 9.14
CA GLY A 37 13.39 10.07 9.33
C GLY A 37 14.32 11.22 8.97
N LEU A 38 15.60 11.16 9.39
CA LEU A 38 16.63 12.14 9.07
C LEU A 38 16.94 12.20 7.57
N ALA A 39 16.86 11.08 6.87
CA ALA A 39 17.09 10.99 5.42
C ALA A 39 15.85 11.34 4.59
N ASN A 40 14.72 11.72 5.24
CA ASN A 40 13.44 12.03 4.62
C ASN A 40 12.80 10.84 3.87
N PHE A 41 12.88 9.64 4.47
CA PHE A 41 12.00 8.56 4.06
C PHE A 41 10.57 8.89 4.48
N TRP A 42 9.66 8.98 3.51
CA TRP A 42 8.27 9.35 3.79
C TRP A 42 7.33 8.14 3.81
N SER A 43 7.70 7.07 3.10
CA SER A 43 6.92 5.84 3.07
C SER A 43 7.79 4.60 3.08
N VAL A 44 7.25 3.55 3.67
CA VAL A 44 7.85 2.20 3.69
C VAL A 44 6.80 1.21 3.24
N PHE A 45 7.11 0.38 2.24
CA PHE A 45 6.32 -0.79 1.90
C PHE A 45 6.73 -1.95 2.80
N VAL A 46 5.76 -2.58 3.45
CA VAL A 46 5.97 -3.72 4.35
C VAL A 46 5.12 -4.90 3.91
N GLY A 47 5.75 -6.04 3.64
CA GLY A 47 5.06 -7.29 3.39
C GLY A 47 4.43 -7.83 4.67
N ILE A 48 3.16 -7.52 4.88
CA ILE A 48 2.35 -8.04 5.99
C ILE A 48 1.88 -9.45 5.65
N GLU A 49 1.57 -9.69 4.39
CA GLU A 49 1.09 -10.90 3.75
C GLU A 49 -0.35 -11.26 4.20
N SER A 50 -0.59 -11.54 5.47
CA SER A 50 -1.90 -11.92 5.97
C SER A 50 -2.12 -11.47 7.42
N PRO A 51 -3.35 -11.14 7.84
CA PRO A 51 -3.71 -11.01 9.24
C PRO A 51 -3.93 -12.38 9.90
N ASN A 52 -3.95 -13.49 9.14
CA ASN A 52 -4.10 -14.84 9.62
C ASN A 52 -2.74 -15.43 10.01
N GLU A 53 -2.53 -15.68 11.30
CA GLU A 53 -1.28 -16.20 11.83
C GLU A 53 -0.93 -17.59 11.26
N ALA A 54 -1.91 -18.46 11.03
CA ALA A 54 -1.69 -19.78 10.46
C ALA A 54 -1.12 -19.68 9.03
N SER A 55 -1.63 -18.77 8.21
CA SER A 55 -1.11 -18.49 6.86
C SER A 55 0.32 -17.95 6.89
N LEU A 56 0.67 -17.12 7.89
CA LEU A 56 2.02 -16.61 8.08
C LEU A 56 3.01 -17.71 8.48
N ILE A 57 2.60 -18.63 9.34
CA ILE A 57 3.42 -19.80 9.75
C ILE A 57 3.63 -20.74 8.56
N GLU A 58 2.59 -21.03 7.79
CA GLU A 58 2.65 -21.85 6.58
C GLU A 58 3.70 -21.31 5.58
N THR A 59 3.73 -20.02 5.38
CA THR A 59 4.64 -19.35 4.42
C THR A 59 5.99 -19.01 5.02
N LYS A 60 6.26 -19.47 6.25
CA LYS A 60 7.50 -19.20 6.99
C LYS A 60 7.78 -17.71 7.22
N LYS A 61 6.76 -16.87 7.21
CA LYS A 61 6.85 -15.44 7.58
C LYS A 61 6.86 -15.26 9.10
N LEU A 62 7.75 -16.01 9.77
CA LEU A 62 7.83 -16.09 11.23
C LEU A 62 8.14 -14.74 11.88
N GLN A 63 8.80 -13.81 11.18
CA GLN A 63 9.01 -12.46 11.65
C GLN A 63 7.69 -11.71 11.89
N ASN A 64 6.63 -12.02 11.14
CA ASN A 64 5.33 -11.36 11.29
C ASN A 64 4.53 -11.88 12.50
N VAL A 65 4.83 -13.08 12.99
CA VAL A 65 4.14 -13.73 14.14
C VAL A 65 4.94 -13.67 15.44
N ARG A 66 6.15 -13.10 15.45
CA ARG A 66 6.98 -13.03 16.66
C ARG A 66 6.41 -12.04 17.68
N PRO A 67 6.10 -12.48 18.92
CA PRO A 67 5.44 -11.60 19.90
C PRO A 67 6.37 -10.60 20.58
N LYS A 68 7.69 -10.69 20.40
CA LYS A 68 8.69 -9.92 21.19
C LYS A 68 8.60 -8.41 21.02
N ALA A 69 8.12 -7.93 19.88
CA ALA A 69 8.03 -6.49 19.57
C ALA A 69 6.59 -5.94 19.62
N GLY A 70 5.64 -6.70 20.14
CA GLY A 70 4.22 -6.38 20.13
C GLY A 70 3.48 -7.03 18.95
N THR A 71 2.20 -6.74 18.85
CA THR A 71 1.35 -7.19 17.75
C THR A 71 1.83 -6.66 16.41
N LEU A 72 1.44 -7.34 15.33
CA LEU A 72 1.75 -6.87 13.97
C LEU A 72 1.27 -5.44 13.73
N LEU A 73 0.09 -5.09 14.23
CA LEU A 73 -0.49 -3.76 14.16
C LEU A 73 0.33 -2.70 14.92
N GLU A 74 0.74 -3.01 16.16
CA GLU A 74 1.58 -2.12 16.97
C GLU A 74 2.94 -1.87 16.30
N ARG A 75 3.52 -2.88 15.66
CA ARG A 75 4.77 -2.76 14.91
C ARG A 75 4.61 -1.84 13.69
N VAL A 76 3.52 -1.96 12.94
CA VAL A 76 3.20 -1.04 11.83
C VAL A 76 3.08 0.40 12.35
N HIS A 77 2.34 0.62 13.44
CA HIS A 77 2.19 1.95 14.04
C HIS A 77 3.51 2.53 14.55
N ARG A 78 4.41 1.69 15.06
CA ARG A 78 5.75 2.11 15.48
C ARG A 78 6.57 2.61 14.29
N ILE A 79 6.56 1.90 13.15
CA ILE A 79 7.21 2.38 11.93
C ILE A 79 6.59 3.71 11.47
N GLN A 80 5.27 3.83 11.50
CA GLN A 80 4.56 5.07 11.12
C GLN A 80 4.92 6.27 12.00
N SER A 81 5.35 6.05 13.24
CA SER A 81 5.78 7.14 14.11
C SER A 81 7.11 7.80 13.67
N HIS A 82 7.87 7.17 12.78
CA HIS A 82 9.16 7.66 12.26
C HIS A 82 9.11 8.05 10.78
N VAL A 83 8.19 7.45 10.02
CA VAL A 83 7.93 7.79 8.61
C VAL A 83 6.47 8.25 8.47
N LEU A 84 6.13 8.90 7.35
CA LEU A 84 4.78 9.44 7.19
C LEU A 84 3.73 8.35 6.96
N GLU A 85 4.08 7.27 6.28
CA GLU A 85 3.15 6.18 6.04
C GLU A 85 3.82 4.82 5.84
N VAL A 86 3.09 3.77 6.18
CA VAL A 86 3.41 2.39 5.83
C VAL A 86 2.40 1.91 4.80
N TRP A 87 2.89 1.29 3.74
CA TRP A 87 2.08 0.59 2.74
C TRP A 87 2.12 -0.90 3.05
N CYS A 88 0.96 -1.50 3.26
CA CYS A 88 0.87 -2.93 3.59
C CYS A 88 0.67 -3.76 2.33
N GLY A 89 1.59 -4.69 2.06
CA GLY A 89 1.40 -5.78 1.11
C GLY A 89 0.60 -6.90 1.76
N MET A 90 -0.53 -7.26 1.14
CA MET A 90 -1.44 -8.31 1.62
C MET A 90 -1.69 -9.31 0.51
N ILE A 91 -1.81 -10.58 0.87
CA ILE A 91 -2.05 -11.68 -0.08
C ILE A 91 -3.24 -12.51 0.43
N VAL A 92 -4.09 -12.94 -0.48
CA VAL A 92 -5.18 -13.89 -0.23
C VAL A 92 -4.97 -15.17 -1.05
N GLY A 93 -5.41 -16.29 -0.50
CA GLY A 93 -5.35 -17.59 -1.16
C GLY A 93 -4.33 -18.56 -0.57
N PHE A 94 -3.85 -18.32 0.65
CA PHE A 94 -3.07 -19.30 1.42
C PHE A 94 -3.92 -20.52 1.81
N ASP A 95 -3.29 -21.63 2.15
CA ASP A 95 -3.97 -22.88 2.50
C ASP A 95 -4.89 -22.74 3.73
N HIS A 96 -4.59 -21.80 4.65
CA HIS A 96 -5.38 -21.54 5.86
C HIS A 96 -6.37 -20.39 5.71
N ASP A 97 -6.50 -19.81 4.53
CA ASP A 97 -7.46 -18.75 4.28
C ASP A 97 -8.85 -19.35 4.01
N ASP A 98 -9.80 -19.02 4.87
CA ASP A 98 -11.22 -19.21 4.63
C ASP A 98 -11.90 -17.92 4.17
N ARG A 99 -13.23 -17.92 3.99
CA ARG A 99 -13.97 -16.74 3.52
C ARG A 99 -13.89 -15.54 4.45
N ALA A 100 -13.55 -15.72 5.74
CA ALA A 100 -13.42 -14.61 6.68
C ALA A 100 -12.21 -13.71 6.35
N ILE A 101 -11.23 -14.21 5.57
CA ILE A 101 -10.05 -13.45 5.17
C ILE A 101 -10.44 -12.18 4.37
N PHE A 102 -11.52 -12.22 3.60
CA PHE A 102 -11.99 -11.10 2.78
C PHE A 102 -12.59 -9.94 3.58
N ASP A 103 -12.90 -10.15 4.85
CA ASP A 103 -13.25 -9.10 5.81
C ASP A 103 -12.06 -8.73 6.70
N ALA A 104 -11.25 -9.71 7.07
CA ALA A 104 -10.10 -9.52 7.95
C ALA A 104 -9.02 -8.61 7.32
N ILE A 105 -8.75 -8.75 6.01
CA ILE A 105 -7.76 -7.93 5.32
C ILE A 105 -8.17 -6.46 5.24
N PRO A 106 -9.35 -6.06 4.73
CA PRO A 106 -9.76 -4.67 4.74
C PRO A 106 -9.77 -4.07 6.15
N LYS A 107 -10.25 -4.83 7.14
CA LYS A 107 -10.21 -4.40 8.54
C LYS A 107 -8.78 -4.15 9.02
N PHE A 108 -7.85 -5.05 8.77
CA PHE A 108 -6.44 -4.86 9.14
C PHE A 108 -5.85 -3.62 8.47
N VAL A 109 -6.11 -3.42 7.19
CA VAL A 109 -5.66 -2.25 6.42
C VAL A 109 -6.17 -0.95 7.03
N ASP A 110 -7.42 -0.93 7.50
CA ASP A 110 -8.02 0.24 8.14
C ASP A 110 -7.45 0.46 9.55
N ASP A 111 -7.36 -0.58 10.38
CA ASP A 111 -6.78 -0.53 11.73
C ASP A 111 -5.29 -0.10 11.67
N ALA A 112 -4.54 -0.63 10.70
CA ALA A 112 -3.15 -0.27 10.47
C ALA A 112 -2.98 1.16 9.93
N ARG A 113 -4.07 1.85 9.59
CA ARG A 113 -4.01 3.12 8.87
C ARG A 113 -3.04 3.04 7.70
N SER A 114 -3.04 1.87 7.02
CA SER A 114 -2.13 1.64 5.90
C SER A 114 -2.27 2.79 4.92
N GLY A 115 -1.14 3.32 4.50
CA GLY A 115 -1.10 4.34 3.45
C GLY A 115 -1.92 3.87 2.24
N ASN A 116 -2.24 4.76 1.35
CA ASN A 116 -3.23 4.55 0.30
C ASN A 116 -2.93 3.43 -0.71
N ALA A 117 -1.84 2.71 -0.57
CA ALA A 117 -1.55 1.50 -1.30
C ALA A 117 -1.55 0.30 -0.34
N ALA A 118 -2.73 -0.15 0.09
CA ALA A 118 -2.86 -1.52 0.52
C ALA A 118 -2.85 -2.37 -0.75
N LEU A 119 -1.72 -2.94 -1.09
CA LEU A 119 -1.60 -3.83 -2.23
C LEU A 119 -2.14 -5.20 -1.81
N ILE A 120 -3.42 -5.44 -2.09
CA ILE A 120 -4.03 -6.75 -1.90
C ILE A 120 -3.83 -7.52 -3.21
N GLY A 121 -3.17 -8.67 -3.14
CA GLY A 121 -2.91 -9.55 -4.28
C GLY A 121 -3.47 -10.94 -4.06
N LEU A 122 -3.69 -11.66 -5.16
CA LEU A 122 -3.94 -13.09 -5.14
C LEU A 122 -2.62 -13.84 -5.04
N LEU A 123 -2.57 -14.89 -4.23
CA LEU A 123 -1.39 -15.75 -4.14
C LEU A 123 -1.08 -16.33 -5.51
N HIS A 124 0.15 -16.13 -5.97
CA HIS A 124 0.65 -16.71 -7.21
C HIS A 124 1.96 -17.45 -6.95
N ALA A 125 1.98 -18.72 -7.30
CA ALA A 125 3.17 -19.55 -7.15
C ALA A 125 4.12 -19.33 -8.32
N ILE A 126 5.20 -18.56 -8.08
CA ILE A 126 6.21 -18.24 -9.09
C ILE A 126 7.02 -19.52 -9.42
N PRO A 127 7.20 -19.88 -10.70
CA PRO A 127 8.00 -21.03 -11.09
C PRO A 127 9.37 -21.04 -10.42
N THR A 128 9.86 -22.23 -10.10
CA THR A 128 11.15 -22.50 -9.42
C THR A 128 11.20 -22.13 -7.91
N THR A 129 10.18 -21.48 -7.35
CA THR A 129 10.13 -21.23 -5.91
C THR A 129 9.76 -22.48 -5.11
N PRO A 130 10.15 -22.57 -3.81
CA PRO A 130 9.74 -23.68 -2.95
C PRO A 130 8.20 -23.81 -2.84
N LEU A 131 7.48 -22.70 -2.88
CA LEU A 131 6.02 -22.68 -2.90
C LEU A 131 5.46 -23.38 -4.14
N HIS A 132 6.00 -23.04 -5.33
CA HIS A 132 5.59 -23.64 -6.58
C HIS A 132 5.81 -25.14 -6.59
N VAL A 133 7.00 -25.62 -6.15
CA VAL A 133 7.31 -27.05 -6.04
C VAL A 133 6.32 -27.76 -5.12
N ARG A 134 6.11 -27.23 -3.92
CA ARG A 134 5.17 -27.78 -2.92
C ARG A 134 3.74 -27.88 -3.48
N LEU A 135 3.24 -26.83 -4.11
CA LEU A 135 1.87 -26.81 -4.64
C LEU A 135 1.73 -27.74 -5.86
N LYS A 136 2.75 -27.84 -6.69
CA LYS A 136 2.78 -28.79 -7.80
C LYS A 136 2.73 -30.23 -7.34
N GLU A 137 3.57 -30.62 -6.38
CA GLU A 137 3.60 -31.96 -5.78
C GLU A 137 2.29 -32.33 -5.10
N SER A 138 1.61 -31.36 -4.50
CA SER A 138 0.31 -31.56 -3.85
C SER A 138 -0.91 -31.47 -4.79
N GLY A 139 -0.70 -31.27 -6.09
CA GLY A 139 -1.77 -31.14 -7.08
C GLY A 139 -2.61 -29.85 -6.94
N LYS A 140 -2.07 -28.85 -6.22
CA LYS A 140 -2.75 -27.57 -5.96
C LYS A 140 -2.29 -26.45 -6.91
N LEU A 141 -1.64 -26.78 -7.99
CA LEU A 141 -1.19 -25.85 -9.02
C LEU A 141 -1.90 -26.13 -10.34
N ASN A 142 -2.34 -25.07 -11.01
CA ASN A 142 -2.89 -25.14 -12.36
C ASN A 142 -2.30 -24.00 -13.19
N ASP A 143 -1.27 -24.32 -13.95
CA ASP A 143 -0.47 -23.33 -14.68
C ASP A 143 -1.13 -22.85 -16.00
N GLU A 144 -2.02 -23.64 -16.64
CA GLU A 144 -2.38 -23.41 -18.04
C GLU A 144 -3.60 -22.50 -18.28
N GLU A 145 -4.66 -22.60 -17.51
CA GLU A 145 -5.88 -21.77 -17.68
C GLU A 145 -6.15 -20.80 -16.55
N ALA A 146 -5.68 -21.12 -15.36
CA ALA A 146 -6.11 -20.47 -14.14
C ALA A 146 -5.57 -19.05 -13.97
N SER A 147 -4.34 -18.78 -14.45
CA SER A 147 -3.74 -17.45 -14.27
C SER A 147 -4.47 -16.36 -15.07
N ASN A 148 -5.09 -16.69 -16.17
CA ASN A 148 -5.83 -15.75 -17.00
C ASN A 148 -7.25 -15.49 -16.49
N ARG A 149 -7.95 -16.54 -16.06
CA ARG A 149 -9.36 -16.43 -15.61
C ARG A 149 -9.48 -15.97 -14.17
N TYR A 150 -8.67 -16.52 -13.28
CA TYR A 150 -8.79 -16.30 -11.84
C TYR A 150 -7.75 -15.33 -11.27
N GLY A 151 -6.73 -14.95 -12.03
CA GLY A 151 -5.62 -14.10 -11.57
C GLY A 151 -4.62 -14.84 -10.66
N THR A 152 -4.74 -16.16 -10.53
CA THR A 152 -3.88 -17.02 -9.72
C THR A 152 -3.72 -18.39 -10.37
N ASN A 153 -2.55 -19.01 -10.21
CA ASN A 153 -2.31 -20.39 -10.60
C ASN A 153 -2.53 -21.36 -9.40
N VAL A 154 -2.91 -20.86 -8.24
CA VAL A 154 -3.12 -21.65 -7.04
C VAL A 154 -4.56 -22.16 -6.95
N VAL A 155 -4.74 -23.42 -6.51
CA VAL A 155 -6.03 -23.99 -6.13
C VAL A 155 -6.16 -23.87 -4.61
N PRO A 156 -7.05 -23.01 -4.10
CA PRO A 156 -7.20 -22.82 -2.66
C PRO A 156 -7.74 -24.10 -1.98
N LEU A 157 -7.44 -24.25 -0.68
CA LEU A 157 -7.82 -25.44 0.07
C LEU A 157 -9.24 -25.33 0.65
N LEU A 158 -9.62 -24.18 1.19
CA LEU A 158 -10.85 -24.01 1.98
C LEU A 158 -11.97 -23.28 1.24
N MET A 159 -11.78 -23.01 -0.03
CA MET A 159 -12.77 -22.34 -0.89
C MET A 159 -12.57 -22.73 -2.35
N SER A 160 -13.54 -22.46 -3.21
CA SER A 160 -13.36 -22.61 -4.66
C SER A 160 -12.53 -21.45 -5.25
N ARG A 161 -12.07 -21.60 -6.49
CA ARG A 161 -11.35 -20.52 -7.19
C ARG A 161 -12.23 -19.32 -7.48
N GLU A 162 -13.49 -19.57 -7.79
CA GLU A 162 -14.51 -18.57 -7.98
C GLU A 162 -14.71 -17.77 -6.69
N GLU A 163 -14.83 -18.45 -5.55
CA GLU A 163 -14.95 -17.82 -4.23
C GLU A 163 -13.73 -16.99 -3.86
N LEU A 164 -12.53 -17.49 -4.17
CA LEU A 164 -11.29 -16.75 -3.94
C LEU A 164 -11.25 -15.47 -4.77
N ARG A 165 -11.60 -15.55 -6.06
CA ARG A 165 -11.62 -14.40 -6.97
C ARG A 165 -12.67 -13.37 -6.54
N ASP A 166 -13.91 -13.82 -6.30
CA ASP A 166 -15.02 -12.93 -5.94
C ASP A 166 -14.78 -12.27 -4.58
N GLY A 167 -14.25 -13.04 -3.63
CA GLY A 167 -13.83 -12.53 -2.32
C GLY A 167 -12.70 -11.52 -2.42
N PHE A 168 -11.70 -11.76 -3.28
CA PHE A 168 -10.64 -10.79 -3.56
C PHE A 168 -11.20 -9.46 -4.12
N VAL A 169 -12.11 -9.53 -5.09
CA VAL A 169 -12.78 -8.34 -5.65
C VAL A 169 -13.57 -7.60 -4.58
N ASP A 170 -14.26 -8.33 -3.70
CA ASP A 170 -15.01 -7.74 -2.59
C ASP A 170 -14.09 -7.09 -1.55
N ALA A 171 -12.98 -7.74 -1.16
CA ALA A 171 -11.99 -7.17 -0.27
C ALA A 171 -11.37 -5.89 -0.85
N MET A 172 -11.06 -5.88 -2.15
CA MET A 172 -10.59 -4.69 -2.86
C MET A 172 -11.64 -3.57 -2.82
N ARG A 173 -12.92 -3.87 -3.08
CA ARG A 173 -13.99 -2.87 -2.99
C ARG A 173 -14.10 -2.29 -1.59
N LYS A 174 -14.09 -3.12 -0.54
CA LYS A 174 -14.14 -2.68 0.86
C LYS A 174 -12.98 -1.76 1.21
N ALA A 175 -11.75 -2.14 0.88
CA ALA A 175 -10.54 -1.38 1.17
C ALA A 175 -10.50 -0.02 0.44
N TYR A 176 -11.14 0.10 -0.72
CA TYR A 176 -11.15 1.29 -1.55
C TYR A 176 -12.50 2.02 -1.62
N THR A 177 -13.40 1.79 -0.65
CA THR A 177 -14.53 2.70 -0.48
C THR A 177 -14.02 4.11 -0.15
N LEU A 178 -14.78 5.13 -0.55
CA LEU A 178 -14.41 6.53 -0.26
C LEU A 178 -14.17 6.78 1.23
N ASP A 179 -15.01 6.19 2.08
CA ASP A 179 -14.95 6.43 3.52
C ASP A 179 -13.75 5.70 4.16
N ALA A 180 -13.48 4.44 3.81
CA ALA A 180 -12.30 3.70 4.27
C ALA A 180 -11.01 4.38 3.80
N TYR A 181 -10.89 4.65 2.50
CA TYR A 181 -9.70 5.25 1.91
C TYR A 181 -9.37 6.63 2.47
N PHE A 182 -10.36 7.54 2.51
CA PHE A 182 -10.13 8.87 3.06
C PHE A 182 -10.08 8.89 4.57
N GLY A 183 -10.73 7.94 5.26
CA GLY A 183 -10.56 7.75 6.69
C GLY A 183 -9.10 7.49 7.07
N ARG A 184 -8.42 6.59 6.36
CA ARG A 184 -6.98 6.32 6.53
C ARG A 184 -6.12 7.53 6.19
N THR A 185 -6.40 8.19 5.06
CA THR A 185 -5.68 9.41 4.64
C THR A 185 -5.80 10.52 5.67
N ASP A 186 -7.00 10.74 6.16
CA ASP A 186 -7.28 11.78 7.14
C ASP A 186 -6.58 11.49 8.48
N ALA A 187 -6.60 10.23 8.92
CA ALA A 187 -5.89 9.81 10.12
C ALA A 187 -4.36 10.00 10.01
N LEU A 188 -3.80 9.81 8.81
CA LEU A 188 -2.36 9.95 8.58
C LEU A 188 -1.90 11.40 8.36
N PHE A 189 -2.73 12.27 7.75
CA PHE A 189 -2.27 13.58 7.29
C PHE A 189 -3.05 14.77 7.85
N ILE A 190 -4.23 14.55 8.43
CA ILE A 190 -5.11 15.63 8.91
C ILE A 190 -5.45 15.47 10.39
N GLY A 191 -5.42 14.22 10.90
CA GLY A 191 -5.82 13.91 12.29
C GLY A 191 -4.96 14.59 13.35
N ASP A 192 -5.52 14.80 14.52
CA ASP A 192 -4.86 15.49 15.64
C ASP A 192 -3.59 14.76 16.15
N GLY A 193 -3.46 13.47 15.85
CA GLY A 193 -2.27 12.66 16.17
C GLY A 193 -1.12 12.76 15.17
N PHE A 194 -1.36 13.39 14.02
CA PHE A 194 -0.33 13.50 12.99
C PHE A 194 0.74 14.53 13.36
N ARG A 195 1.99 14.10 13.36
CA ARG A 195 3.14 14.97 13.57
C ARG A 195 4.26 14.56 12.65
N PHE A 196 4.83 15.54 11.95
CA PHE A 196 6.11 15.32 11.29
C PHE A 196 7.21 15.09 12.33
N ALA A 197 8.09 14.15 12.09
CA ALA A 197 9.35 14.13 12.80
C ALA A 197 10.01 15.52 12.69
N PRO A 198 10.62 16.05 13.76
CA PRO A 198 11.19 17.41 13.75
C PRO A 198 12.09 17.67 12.53
N GLN A 199 12.81 16.63 12.10
CA GLN A 199 13.75 16.67 10.98
C GLN A 199 13.05 16.81 9.62
N GLN A 200 11.83 16.29 9.50
CA GLN A 200 11.04 16.32 8.26
C GLN A 200 10.16 17.56 8.14
N ARG A 201 9.96 18.28 9.26
CA ARG A 201 9.03 19.43 9.31
C ARG A 201 9.42 20.51 8.32
N ASP A 202 10.70 20.82 8.17
CA ASP A 202 11.19 21.87 7.27
C ASP A 202 10.92 21.57 5.80
N TYR A 203 10.82 20.29 5.45
CA TYR A 203 10.46 19.87 4.10
C TYR A 203 8.93 19.80 3.90
N TRP A 204 8.21 19.10 4.78
CA TRP A 204 6.79 18.83 4.57
C TRP A 204 5.87 19.98 4.97
N ALA A 205 6.26 20.75 5.96
CA ALA A 205 5.54 21.93 6.43
C ALA A 205 6.50 23.13 6.62
N PRO A 206 7.18 23.59 5.56
CA PRO A 206 8.12 24.69 5.67
C PRO A 206 7.43 25.95 6.18
N PRO A 207 8.17 26.85 6.89
CA PRO A 207 7.69 28.16 7.24
C PRO A 207 7.18 28.92 6.01
N LEU A 208 6.17 29.79 6.19
CA LEU A 208 5.49 30.47 5.08
C LEU A 208 6.47 31.19 4.15
N ALA A 209 7.51 31.82 4.71
CA ALA A 209 8.54 32.53 3.97
C ALA A 209 9.41 31.63 3.05
N LYS A 210 9.43 30.31 3.29
CA LYS A 210 10.18 29.34 2.48
C LYS A 210 9.30 28.59 1.46
N ARG A 211 8.00 28.89 1.40
CA ARG A 211 7.07 28.22 0.48
C ARG A 211 7.14 28.84 -0.91
N GLY A 212 7.60 28.05 -1.87
CA GLY A 212 7.72 28.48 -3.27
C GLY A 212 6.36 28.49 -3.99
N ALA A 213 6.10 29.53 -4.79
CA ALA A 213 4.90 29.58 -5.63
C ALA A 213 4.82 28.40 -6.62
N GLY A 214 5.97 27.92 -7.11
CA GLY A 214 6.04 26.77 -8.03
C GLY A 214 5.48 25.47 -7.45
N ASP A 215 5.59 25.24 -6.14
CA ASP A 215 5.06 24.03 -5.51
C ASP A 215 3.54 24.09 -5.38
N TYR A 216 2.97 25.27 -5.12
CA TYR A 216 1.52 25.45 -5.19
C TYR A 216 0.97 25.28 -6.61
N LEU A 217 1.72 25.72 -7.63
CA LEU A 217 1.33 25.51 -9.03
C LEU A 217 1.30 24.01 -9.39
N LYS A 218 2.26 23.22 -8.90
CA LYS A 218 2.23 21.74 -9.07
C LYS A 218 0.98 21.13 -8.44
N PHE A 219 0.66 21.52 -7.19
CA PHE A 219 -0.58 21.07 -6.53
C PHE A 219 -1.82 21.43 -7.33
N LEU A 220 -1.94 22.70 -7.76
CA LEU A 220 -3.09 23.18 -8.54
C LEU A 220 -3.21 22.46 -9.89
N ALA A 221 -2.08 22.20 -10.57
CA ALA A 221 -2.08 21.45 -11.82
C ALA A 221 -2.59 20.01 -11.64
N VAL A 222 -2.12 19.29 -10.62
CA VAL A 222 -2.57 17.93 -10.31
C VAL A 222 -4.04 17.94 -9.92
N ALA A 223 -4.46 18.82 -9.02
CA ALA A 223 -5.84 18.91 -8.55
C ALA A 223 -6.82 19.26 -9.69
N SER A 224 -6.46 20.22 -10.56
CA SER A 224 -7.28 20.62 -11.70
C SER A 224 -7.41 19.49 -12.71
N ARG A 225 -6.29 18.85 -13.08
CA ARG A 225 -6.29 17.71 -13.99
C ARG A 225 -7.16 16.56 -13.46
N LEU A 226 -7.04 16.24 -12.17
CA LEU A 226 -7.86 15.23 -11.51
C LEU A 226 -9.35 15.55 -11.64
N LEU A 227 -9.76 16.77 -11.24
CA LEU A 227 -11.16 17.17 -11.27
C LEU A 227 -11.76 17.21 -12.68
N ILE A 228 -10.94 17.51 -13.69
CA ILE A 228 -11.35 17.45 -15.11
C ILE A 228 -11.51 16.00 -15.57
N SER A 229 -10.59 15.11 -15.15
CA SER A 229 -10.58 13.70 -15.57
C SER A 229 -11.73 12.88 -14.96
N VAL A 230 -12.23 13.26 -13.79
CA VAL A 230 -13.33 12.56 -13.12
C VAL A 230 -14.67 12.90 -13.79
N LYS A 231 -15.24 11.95 -14.53
CA LYS A 231 -16.47 12.16 -15.29
C LYS A 231 -17.73 12.17 -14.42
N GLU A 232 -17.75 11.38 -13.35
CA GLU A 232 -18.89 11.23 -12.46
C GLU A 232 -19.09 12.47 -11.55
N PRO A 233 -20.21 13.20 -11.64
CA PRO A 233 -20.39 14.45 -10.87
C PRO A 233 -20.37 14.24 -9.35
N ALA A 234 -20.96 13.13 -8.88
CA ALA A 234 -21.00 12.79 -7.45
C ALA A 234 -19.60 12.56 -6.89
N LEU A 235 -18.77 11.76 -7.61
CA LEU A 235 -17.39 11.48 -7.23
C LEU A 235 -16.52 12.74 -7.27
N ARG A 236 -16.67 13.56 -8.34
CA ARG A 236 -15.99 14.86 -8.45
C ARG A 236 -16.34 15.79 -7.27
N SER A 237 -17.60 15.81 -6.84
CA SER A 237 -18.04 16.57 -5.67
C SER A 237 -17.37 16.08 -4.38
N ARG A 238 -17.25 14.77 -4.17
CA ARG A 238 -16.55 14.17 -3.03
C ARG A 238 -15.08 14.56 -3.03
N TYR A 239 -14.38 14.47 -4.16
CA TYR A 239 -12.98 14.87 -4.29
C TYR A 239 -12.77 16.37 -4.05
N ARG A 240 -13.66 17.22 -4.52
CA ARG A 240 -13.63 18.65 -4.22
C ARG A 240 -13.74 18.92 -2.71
N ARG A 241 -14.67 18.23 -2.03
CA ARG A 241 -14.80 18.34 -0.56
C ARG A 241 -13.54 17.88 0.14
N GLN A 242 -12.94 16.77 -0.30
CA GLN A 242 -11.70 16.27 0.29
C GLN A 242 -10.53 17.25 0.10
N LEU A 243 -10.34 17.76 -1.11
CA LEU A 243 -9.32 18.81 -1.36
C LEU A 243 -9.55 20.04 -0.48
N TRP A 244 -10.80 20.44 -0.28
CA TRP A 244 -11.15 21.58 0.55
C TRP A 244 -10.87 21.33 2.06
N ARG A 245 -11.13 20.10 2.54
CA ARG A 245 -10.74 19.69 3.90
C ARG A 245 -9.24 19.77 4.11
N ILE A 246 -8.46 19.28 3.16
CA ILE A 246 -7.00 19.31 3.19
C ILE A 246 -6.48 20.75 3.20
N LEU A 247 -7.01 21.60 2.34
CA LEU A 247 -6.64 23.02 2.28
C LEU A 247 -6.91 23.76 3.59
N ARG A 248 -7.97 23.38 4.31
CA ARG A 248 -8.33 23.95 5.62
C ARG A 248 -7.52 23.38 6.77
N ALA A 249 -6.86 22.26 6.60
CA ALA A 249 -6.05 21.66 7.64
C ALA A 249 -4.83 22.54 7.95
N ARG A 250 -4.58 22.72 9.25
CA ARG A 250 -3.60 23.70 9.75
C ARG A 250 -2.17 23.33 9.32
N GLY A 251 -1.43 24.31 8.82
CA GLY A 251 0.03 24.24 8.67
C GLY A 251 0.54 23.34 7.55
N LEU A 252 -0.32 22.87 6.65
CA LEU A 252 0.11 22.05 5.54
C LEU A 252 0.94 22.85 4.55
N GLY A 253 2.13 22.35 4.27
CA GLY A 253 2.98 22.89 3.20
C GLY A 253 2.51 22.43 1.81
N PRO A 254 2.99 23.08 0.74
CA PRO A 254 2.61 22.72 -0.63
C PRO A 254 2.96 21.29 -1.00
N GLN A 255 4.00 20.70 -0.38
CA GLN A 255 4.39 19.30 -0.59
C GLN A 255 3.31 18.35 -0.08
N ILE A 256 2.76 18.59 1.11
CA ILE A 256 1.64 17.79 1.65
C ILE A 256 0.38 17.96 0.80
N LEU A 257 0.07 19.19 0.38
CA LEU A 257 -1.07 19.43 -0.50
C LEU A 257 -0.94 18.63 -1.80
N LEU A 258 0.27 18.62 -2.39
CA LEU A 258 0.56 17.85 -3.60
C LEU A 258 0.39 16.33 -3.35
N ILE A 259 0.97 15.79 -2.27
CA ILE A 259 0.83 14.38 -1.91
C ILE A 259 -0.65 14.02 -1.73
N CYS A 260 -1.42 14.83 -1.02
CA CYS A 260 -2.86 14.58 -0.83
C CYS A 260 -3.62 14.60 -2.16
N ALA A 261 -3.29 15.49 -3.09
CA ALA A 261 -3.90 15.51 -4.42
C ALA A 261 -3.54 14.24 -5.22
N ILE A 262 -2.28 13.78 -5.13
CA ILE A 262 -1.84 12.52 -5.74
C ILE A 262 -2.62 11.34 -5.13
N LYS A 263 -2.82 11.31 -3.81
CA LYS A 263 -3.60 10.25 -3.15
C LYS A 263 -5.05 10.22 -3.60
N ILE A 264 -5.67 11.36 -3.83
CA ILE A 264 -7.02 11.40 -4.41
C ILE A 264 -7.02 10.85 -5.85
N ALA A 265 -5.97 11.14 -6.63
CA ALA A 265 -5.81 10.56 -7.96
C ALA A 265 -5.59 9.04 -7.92
N MET A 266 -4.81 8.55 -6.93
CA MET A 266 -4.65 7.12 -6.68
C MET A 266 -5.98 6.44 -6.34
N HIS A 267 -6.81 7.05 -5.47
CA HIS A 267 -8.14 6.52 -5.20
C HIS A 267 -8.96 6.40 -6.50
N TYR A 268 -8.95 7.41 -7.36
CA TYR A 268 -9.67 7.35 -8.63
C TYR A 268 -9.20 6.19 -9.51
N HIS A 269 -7.89 5.94 -9.53
CA HIS A 269 -7.30 4.80 -10.25
C HIS A 269 -7.75 3.46 -9.67
N TYR A 270 -7.66 3.27 -8.35
CA TYR A 270 -8.09 2.02 -7.70
C TYR A 270 -9.60 1.81 -7.80
N ALA A 271 -10.40 2.86 -7.70
CA ALA A 271 -11.85 2.77 -7.92
C ALA A 271 -12.19 2.32 -9.36
N ALA A 272 -11.41 2.77 -10.34
CA ALA A 272 -11.57 2.33 -11.73
C ALA A 272 -11.15 0.86 -11.89
N ILE A 273 -10.05 0.42 -11.26
CA ILE A 273 -9.61 -0.98 -11.28
C ILE A 273 -10.66 -1.88 -10.63
N THR A 274 -11.14 -1.55 -9.43
CA THR A 274 -12.14 -2.38 -8.73
C THR A 274 -13.47 -2.46 -9.50
N LYS A 275 -13.84 -1.41 -10.21
CA LYS A 275 -14.99 -1.41 -11.10
C LYS A 275 -14.76 -2.34 -12.29
N ALA A 276 -13.60 -2.22 -12.96
CA ALA A 276 -13.24 -3.06 -14.10
C ALA A 276 -13.14 -4.56 -13.72
N LEU A 277 -12.61 -4.87 -12.54
CA LEU A 277 -12.60 -6.23 -11.99
C LEU A 277 -14.00 -6.80 -11.84
N GLY A 278 -14.94 -6.02 -11.31
CA GLY A 278 -16.32 -6.45 -11.14
C GLY A 278 -17.13 -6.53 -12.44
N GLU A 279 -16.73 -5.83 -13.49
CA GLU A 279 -17.33 -5.91 -14.83
C GLU A 279 -16.78 -7.11 -15.63
N ALA A 280 -15.49 -7.36 -15.55
CA ALA A 280 -14.84 -8.52 -16.17
C ALA A 280 -15.40 -9.85 -15.62
N ASP A 281 -15.76 -9.85 -14.33
CA ASP A 281 -16.43 -10.97 -13.68
C ASP A 281 -17.76 -11.34 -14.33
N ARG A 282 -18.49 -10.34 -14.80
CA ARG A 282 -19.84 -10.52 -15.42
C ARG A 282 -19.78 -10.89 -16.91
N ALA A 283 -18.72 -10.51 -17.62
CA ALA A 283 -18.67 -10.66 -19.07
C ALA A 283 -18.04 -11.98 -19.53
N ASP A 284 -16.81 -12.31 -19.12
CA ASP A 284 -16.10 -13.52 -19.58
C ASP A 284 -15.10 -14.09 -18.54
N GLY A 285 -15.06 -13.56 -17.33
CA GLY A 285 -14.22 -14.05 -16.25
C GLY A 285 -12.70 -13.84 -16.43
N VAL A 286 -12.28 -13.01 -17.37
CA VAL A 286 -10.85 -12.75 -17.65
C VAL A 286 -10.40 -11.49 -16.88
N MET A 287 -9.31 -11.62 -16.10
CA MET A 287 -8.73 -10.50 -15.36
C MET A 287 -8.24 -9.38 -16.29
N PRO A 288 -8.49 -8.09 -15.99
CA PRO A 288 -8.04 -6.97 -16.79
C PRO A 288 -6.51 -6.91 -16.96
N ASP A 289 -6.04 -6.48 -18.13
CA ASP A 289 -4.61 -6.38 -18.46
C ASP A 289 -3.81 -5.50 -17.47
N ALA A 290 -4.45 -4.53 -16.84
CA ALA A 290 -3.83 -3.70 -15.80
C ALA A 290 -3.33 -4.51 -14.59
N MET A 291 -4.00 -5.63 -14.25
CA MET A 291 -3.56 -6.52 -13.17
C MET A 291 -2.52 -7.54 -13.64
N ARG A 292 -2.52 -7.89 -14.93
CA ARG A 292 -1.48 -8.76 -15.53
C ARG A 292 -0.12 -8.06 -15.57
N SER A 293 -0.08 -6.73 -15.67
CA SER A 293 1.16 -5.96 -15.70
C SER A 293 1.88 -5.94 -14.33
N PHE A 294 1.17 -6.00 -13.21
CA PHE A 294 1.78 -6.13 -11.89
C PHE A 294 2.50 -7.47 -11.74
N SER A 295 1.84 -8.57 -12.11
CA SER A 295 2.47 -9.90 -12.13
C SER A 295 3.67 -9.97 -13.06
N ARG A 296 3.62 -9.33 -14.23
CA ARG A 296 4.70 -9.37 -15.24
C ARG A 296 5.92 -8.53 -14.84
N ALA A 297 5.75 -7.40 -14.15
CA ALA A 297 6.84 -6.57 -13.67
C ALA A 297 7.65 -7.24 -12.56
N GLU A 298 7.00 -8.03 -11.69
CA GLU A 298 7.67 -8.85 -10.68
C GLU A 298 8.45 -10.02 -11.32
N HIS A 299 7.91 -10.63 -12.37
CA HIS A 299 8.58 -11.72 -13.10
C HIS A 299 9.88 -11.28 -13.79
N VAL A 300 9.91 -10.09 -14.36
CA VAL A 300 11.11 -9.53 -15.02
C VAL A 300 12.21 -9.24 -14.00
N ARG A 301 11.86 -8.66 -12.84
CA ARG A 301 12.84 -8.39 -11.77
C ARG A 301 13.37 -9.65 -11.11
N ALA A 302 12.54 -10.68 -10.94
CA ALA A 302 12.97 -11.95 -10.37
C ALA A 302 13.91 -12.74 -11.32
N ALA A 303 13.72 -12.64 -12.63
CA ALA A 303 14.57 -13.30 -13.65
C ALA A 303 15.94 -12.61 -13.78
N GLU A 304 16.03 -11.30 -13.57
CA GLU A 304 17.28 -10.53 -13.61
C GLU A 304 18.13 -10.63 -12.33
N ALA A 305 17.53 -11.10 -11.21
CA ALA A 305 18.19 -11.20 -9.91
C ALA A 305 18.90 -12.54 -9.65
N VAL A 306 18.94 -13.48 -10.61
CA VAL A 306 19.68 -14.75 -10.49
C VAL A 306 21.09 -14.53 -11.07
N PRO A 307 22.16 -14.42 -10.24
CA PRO A 307 23.53 -14.41 -10.75
C PRO A 307 23.87 -15.79 -11.29
N SER A 308 24.43 -15.81 -12.47
CA SER A 308 25.02 -16.97 -13.14
C SER A 308 26.19 -17.58 -12.37
#